data_88ef1c5f30b8add2bd0f7e4e63914011
#
_entry.id   88ef1c5f30b8add2bd0f7e4e63914011
#
_cell.length_a   1.000
_cell.length_b   1.000
_cell.length_c   1.000
_cell.angle_alpha   90.00
_cell.angle_beta   90.00
_cell.angle_gamma   90.00
#
_symmetry.space_group_name_H-M   'P 1'
#
loop_
_entity.id
_entity.type
_entity.pdbx_description
1 polymer ?
#
loop_
_entity_poly.entity_id
_entity_poly.type
_entity_poly.pdbx_seq_one_letter_code
_entity_poly.pdbx_strand_id
1 'polypeptide(L)'
;MNISHIEHLGIAVKSLEEAIPYYENILGLKCYSIEEVADQKVKTAFFKVGQTKIELLEPTSEDSTIAKFIEKRGEGIHHMAFAIEDGVANALAEVEAKGVRL
;
A
#
# COMPACT_ATOMS: atom_id res chain seq x y z
N MET A 1 9.29 -9.31 18.86
CA MET A 1 8.32 -8.84 17.83
C MET A 1 7.93 -10.03 16.98
N ASN A 2 6.66 -10.30 16.88
CA ASN A 2 6.15 -11.41 16.07
C ASN A 2 5.40 -10.89 14.87
N ILE A 3 6.05 -10.94 13.72
CA ILE A 3 5.42 -10.54 12.46
C ILE A 3 4.61 -11.73 11.96
N SER A 4 3.31 -11.52 11.75
CA SER A 4 2.40 -12.55 11.27
C SER A 4 2.48 -12.71 9.76
N HIS A 5 2.36 -11.61 9.04
CA HIS A 5 2.34 -11.63 7.57
C HIS A 5 2.51 -10.21 7.05
N ILE A 6 2.63 -10.09 5.75
CA ILE A 6 2.58 -8.78 5.10
C ILE A 6 1.12 -8.36 5.09
N GLU A 7 0.79 -7.26 5.78
CA GLU A 7 -0.59 -6.78 5.88
C GLU A 7 -1.04 -6.18 4.56
N HIS A 8 -0.21 -5.32 3.96
CA HIS A 8 -0.51 -4.81 2.62
C HIS A 8 0.74 -4.33 1.89
N LEU A 9 0.59 -4.22 0.58
CA LEU A 9 1.55 -3.59 -0.32
C LEU A 9 0.83 -2.42 -0.98
N GLY A 10 1.42 -1.23 -0.89
CA GLY A 10 0.93 -0.05 -1.60
C GLY A 10 1.71 0.13 -2.88
N ILE A 11 1.04 0.05 -4.02
CA ILE A 11 1.65 0.12 -5.34
C ILE A 11 1.18 1.37 -6.05
N ALA A 12 2.11 2.25 -6.40
CA ALA A 12 1.81 3.48 -7.11
C ALA A 12 1.57 3.18 -8.58
N VAL A 13 0.43 3.63 -9.11
CA VAL A 13 0.07 3.46 -10.52
C VAL A 13 -0.41 4.80 -11.07
N LYS A 14 -0.20 5.00 -12.36
CA LYS A 14 -0.65 6.23 -13.01
C LYS A 14 -2.16 6.28 -13.19
N SER A 15 -2.79 5.12 -13.37
CA SER A 15 -4.22 5.05 -13.68
C SER A 15 -4.81 3.74 -13.16
N LEU A 16 -5.83 3.85 -12.29
CA LEU A 16 -6.57 2.68 -11.84
C LEU A 16 -7.35 2.05 -13.00
N GLU A 17 -7.87 2.89 -13.90
CA GLU A 17 -8.63 2.39 -15.05
C GLU A 17 -7.79 1.45 -15.92
N GLU A 18 -6.49 1.73 -16.02
CA GLU A 18 -5.59 0.87 -16.78
C GLU A 18 -5.03 -0.29 -15.98
N ALA A 19 -4.78 -0.09 -14.67
CA ALA A 19 -4.16 -1.10 -13.83
C ALA A 19 -5.13 -2.19 -13.37
N ILE A 20 -6.36 -1.82 -13.00
CA ILE A 20 -7.34 -2.79 -12.48
C ILE A 20 -7.60 -3.95 -13.44
N PRO A 21 -7.79 -3.72 -14.75
CA PRO A 21 -8.01 -4.85 -15.66
C PRO A 21 -6.89 -5.88 -15.68
N TYR A 22 -5.65 -5.45 -15.53
CA TYR A 22 -4.54 -6.39 -15.46
C TYR A 22 -4.67 -7.28 -14.23
N TYR A 23 -4.94 -6.70 -13.07
CA TYR A 23 -5.07 -7.46 -11.83
C TYR A 23 -6.28 -8.38 -11.85
N GLU A 24 -7.39 -7.95 -12.46
CA GLU A 24 -8.59 -8.77 -12.53
C GLU A 24 -8.54 -9.82 -13.62
N ASN A 25 -8.14 -9.44 -14.83
CA ASN A 25 -8.24 -10.32 -15.99
C ASN A 25 -7.02 -11.23 -16.16
N ILE A 26 -5.83 -10.75 -15.82
CA ILE A 26 -4.61 -11.53 -15.97
C ILE A 26 -4.30 -12.29 -14.69
N LEU A 27 -4.35 -11.61 -13.54
CA LEU A 27 -4.01 -12.25 -12.26
C LEU A 27 -5.19 -12.93 -11.59
N GLY A 28 -6.41 -12.69 -12.06
CA GLY A 28 -7.60 -13.36 -11.51
C GLY A 28 -8.04 -12.86 -10.14
N LEU A 29 -7.59 -11.67 -9.74
CA LEU A 29 -7.98 -11.08 -8.47
C LEU A 29 -9.23 -10.23 -8.66
N LYS A 30 -9.93 -9.95 -7.56
CA LYS A 30 -11.14 -9.13 -7.62
C LYS A 30 -10.90 -7.83 -6.85
N CYS A 31 -11.13 -6.69 -7.50
CA CYS A 31 -11.14 -5.40 -6.83
C CYS A 31 -12.42 -5.33 -5.99
N TYR A 32 -12.27 -5.32 -4.66
CA TYR A 32 -13.44 -5.36 -3.79
C TYR A 32 -13.85 -3.98 -3.29
N SER A 33 -13.04 -2.96 -3.50
CA SER A 33 -13.37 -1.60 -3.09
C SER A 33 -12.46 -0.60 -3.78
N ILE A 34 -12.99 0.58 -4.03
CA ILE A 34 -12.22 1.73 -4.49
C ILE A 34 -12.58 2.89 -3.58
N GLU A 35 -11.59 3.53 -2.98
CA GLU A 35 -11.79 4.62 -2.03
C GLU A 35 -10.91 5.81 -2.38
N GLU A 36 -11.46 6.99 -2.21
CA GLU A 36 -10.69 8.21 -2.40
C GLU A 36 -10.35 8.82 -1.04
N VAL A 37 -9.07 9.08 -0.80
CA VAL A 37 -8.60 9.73 0.41
C VAL A 37 -8.20 11.15 0.03
N ALA A 38 -9.16 12.07 0.17
CA ALA A 38 -9.00 13.45 -0.31
C ALA A 38 -7.80 14.17 0.32
N ASP A 39 -7.58 13.96 1.61
CA ASP A 39 -6.48 14.60 2.34
C ASP A 39 -5.11 14.21 1.77
N GLN A 40 -4.99 12.99 1.29
CA GLN A 40 -3.73 12.49 0.74
C GLN A 40 -3.69 12.58 -0.78
N LYS A 41 -4.77 13.04 -1.38
CA LYS A 41 -4.88 13.22 -2.84
C LYS A 41 -4.56 11.93 -3.59
N VAL A 42 -5.20 10.84 -3.12
CA VAL A 42 -5.00 9.51 -3.69
C VAL A 42 -6.33 8.78 -3.78
N LYS A 43 -6.45 7.96 -4.82
CA LYS A 43 -7.57 7.05 -5.00
C LYS A 43 -7.01 5.64 -4.97
N THR A 44 -7.59 4.78 -4.15
CA THR A 44 -7.04 3.46 -3.87
C THR A 44 -7.99 2.36 -4.28
N ALA A 45 -7.48 1.38 -5.02
CA ALA A 45 -8.22 0.16 -5.35
C ALA A 45 -7.64 -0.99 -4.53
N PHE A 46 -8.53 -1.80 -3.95
CA PHE A 46 -8.15 -2.86 -3.01
C PHE A 46 -8.38 -4.25 -3.60
N PHE A 47 -7.36 -5.10 -3.47
CA PHE A 47 -7.41 -6.51 -3.81
C PHE A 47 -6.94 -7.31 -2.61
N LYS A 48 -7.27 -8.60 -2.56
CA LYS A 48 -6.83 -9.46 -1.48
C LYS A 48 -6.16 -10.71 -2.03
N VAL A 49 -4.98 -11.02 -1.47
CA VAL A 49 -4.22 -12.23 -1.82
C VAL A 49 -3.91 -12.93 -0.51
N GLY A 50 -4.69 -13.97 -0.18
CA GLY A 50 -4.58 -14.60 1.13
C GLY A 50 -4.89 -13.59 2.23
N GLN A 51 -3.95 -13.37 3.13
CA GLN A 51 -4.08 -12.40 4.21
C GLN A 51 -3.56 -11.01 3.83
N THR A 52 -2.93 -10.89 2.66
CA THR A 52 -2.28 -9.65 2.24
C THR A 52 -3.21 -8.85 1.34
N LYS A 53 -3.31 -7.54 1.61
CA LYS A 53 -4.03 -6.64 0.72
C LYS A 53 -3.06 -6.03 -0.28
N ILE A 54 -3.49 -5.90 -1.52
CA ILE A 54 -2.79 -5.12 -2.52
C ILE A 54 -3.59 -3.84 -2.73
N GLU A 55 -2.93 -2.70 -2.57
CA GLU A 55 -3.56 -1.39 -2.72
C GLU A 55 -2.91 -0.67 -3.88
N LEU A 56 -3.68 -0.46 -4.95
CA LEU A 56 -3.21 0.33 -6.09
C LEU A 56 -3.54 1.79 -5.81
N LEU A 57 -2.52 2.64 -5.87
CA LEU A 57 -2.62 4.04 -5.47
C LEU A 57 -2.48 4.93 -6.69
N GLU A 58 -3.56 5.62 -7.06
CA GLU A 58 -3.56 6.58 -8.16
C GLU A 58 -3.58 8.00 -7.59
N PRO A 59 -2.65 8.88 -8.00
CA PRO A 59 -2.68 10.25 -7.51
C PRO A 59 -3.85 11.02 -8.12
N THR A 60 -4.53 11.83 -7.30
CA THR A 60 -5.63 12.66 -7.78
C THR A 60 -5.19 14.09 -8.07
N SER A 61 -3.94 14.43 -7.78
CA SER A 61 -3.37 15.74 -8.14
C SER A 61 -1.85 15.64 -8.23
N GLU A 62 -1.25 16.60 -8.93
CA GLU A 62 0.20 16.62 -9.17
C GLU A 62 1.03 16.80 -7.91
N ASP A 63 0.46 17.41 -6.87
CA ASP A 63 1.17 17.67 -5.64
C ASP A 63 1.00 16.56 -4.59
N SER A 64 0.36 15.44 -4.96
CA SER A 64 0.26 14.31 -4.05
C SER A 64 1.61 13.62 -3.88
N THR A 65 1.79 12.95 -2.73
CA THR A 65 2.99 12.18 -2.46
C THR A 65 3.18 11.08 -3.50
N ILE A 66 2.08 10.45 -3.92
CA ILE A 66 2.13 9.37 -4.92
C ILE A 66 2.53 9.92 -6.29
N ALA A 67 2.01 11.09 -6.69
CA ALA A 67 2.41 11.69 -7.95
C ALA A 67 3.91 11.98 -7.99
N LYS A 68 4.44 12.50 -6.88
CA LYS A 68 5.88 12.79 -6.78
C LYS A 68 6.72 11.51 -6.80
N PHE A 69 6.22 10.44 -6.18
CA PHE A 69 6.88 9.14 -6.22
C PHE A 69 6.97 8.63 -7.66
N ILE A 70 5.86 8.67 -8.40
CA ILE A 70 5.83 8.19 -9.78
C ILE A 70 6.75 9.03 -10.67
N GLU A 71 6.78 10.34 -10.46
CA GLU A 71 7.66 11.23 -11.24
C GLU A 71 9.13 10.86 -11.05
N LYS A 72 9.54 10.53 -9.84
CA LYS A 72 10.95 10.24 -9.53
C LYS A 72 11.32 8.80 -9.80
N ARG A 73 10.44 7.86 -9.54
CA ARG A 73 10.76 6.43 -9.54
C ARG A 73 9.95 5.58 -10.49
N GLY A 74 8.92 6.18 -11.12
CA GLY A 74 7.99 5.43 -11.94
C GLY A 74 6.97 4.68 -11.11
N GLU A 75 6.16 3.86 -11.78
CA GLU A 75 5.19 3.01 -11.09
C GLU A 75 5.90 1.89 -10.35
N GLY A 76 5.35 1.49 -9.21
CA GLY A 76 5.94 0.39 -8.45
C GLY A 76 5.53 0.44 -7.00
N ILE A 77 6.13 -0.43 -6.20
CA ILE A 77 5.83 -0.54 -4.78
C ILE A 77 6.28 0.73 -4.08
N HIS A 78 5.32 1.40 -3.45
CA HIS A 78 5.56 2.62 -2.68
C HIS A 78 5.84 2.30 -1.22
N HIS A 79 5.09 1.36 -0.64
CA HIS A 79 5.27 0.98 0.76
C HIS A 79 4.77 -0.43 1.02
N MET A 80 5.23 -0.99 2.13
CA MET A 80 4.83 -2.31 2.60
C MET A 80 4.61 -2.22 4.11
N ALA A 81 3.52 -2.81 4.60
CA ALA A 81 3.21 -2.85 6.01
C ALA A 81 3.14 -4.29 6.50
N PHE A 82 3.59 -4.51 7.71
CA PHE A 82 3.55 -5.82 8.36
C PHE A 82 2.46 -5.87 9.41
N ALA A 83 1.78 -7.00 9.51
CA ALA A 83 0.86 -7.26 10.61
C ALA A 83 1.67 -7.85 11.78
N ILE A 84 1.50 -7.28 12.95
CA ILE A 84 2.27 -7.64 14.15
C ILE A 84 1.32 -8.23 15.17
N GLU A 85 1.66 -9.46 15.66
CA GLU A 85 0.78 -10.20 16.56
C GLU A 85 0.70 -9.59 17.95
N ASP A 86 1.80 -9.05 18.46
CA ASP A 86 1.89 -8.54 19.82
C ASP A 86 1.62 -7.05 19.95
N GLY A 87 1.06 -6.44 18.91
CA GLY A 87 0.65 -5.05 18.91
C GLY A 87 1.74 -4.05 18.58
N VAL A 88 1.32 -2.91 18.03
CA VAL A 88 2.25 -1.90 17.53
C VAL A 88 3.06 -1.26 18.66
N ALA A 89 2.43 -1.01 19.81
CA ALA A 89 3.14 -0.39 20.94
C ALA A 89 4.30 -1.26 21.42
N ASN A 90 4.06 -2.57 21.55
CA ASN A 90 5.11 -3.50 21.96
C ASN A 90 6.21 -3.60 20.92
N ALA A 91 5.83 -3.61 19.64
CA ALA A 91 6.81 -3.65 18.54
C ALA A 91 7.68 -2.41 18.52
N LEU A 92 7.09 -1.23 18.71
CA LEU A 92 7.84 0.03 18.75
C LEU A 92 8.81 0.07 19.92
N ALA A 93 8.36 -0.40 21.11
CA ALA A 93 9.23 -0.47 22.28
C ALA A 93 10.40 -1.42 22.03
N GLU A 94 10.16 -2.55 21.38
CA GLU A 94 11.21 -3.52 21.07
C GLU A 94 12.23 -2.97 20.09
N VAL A 95 11.81 -2.32 19.02
CA VAL A 95 12.75 -1.78 18.05
C VAL A 95 13.54 -0.62 18.64
N GLU A 96 12.92 0.19 19.49
CA GLU A 96 13.62 1.26 20.20
C GLU A 96 14.69 0.68 21.13
N ALA A 97 14.35 -0.39 21.85
CA ALA A 97 15.30 -1.07 22.73
C ALA A 97 16.49 -1.64 21.95
N LYS A 98 16.28 -1.99 20.68
CA LYS A 98 17.35 -2.51 19.81
C LYS A 98 18.11 -1.39 19.08
N GLY A 99 17.87 -0.15 19.45
CA GLY A 99 18.63 0.97 18.92
C GLY A 99 18.08 1.63 17.68
N VAL A 100 16.85 1.28 17.28
CA VAL A 100 16.21 1.91 16.14
C VAL A 100 15.55 3.23 16.55
N ARG A 101 15.82 4.28 15.78
CA ARG A 101 15.18 5.58 16.03
C ARG A 101 13.77 5.57 15.47
N LEU A 102 12.84 5.96 16.31
CA LEU A 102 11.44 6.05 15.92
C LEU A 102 11.07 7.42 15.35
#